data_7041c92e7e2e97baf8151367a63571f4
#
_entry.id   7041c92e7e2e97baf8151367a63571f4
#
_cell.length_a   1.000
_cell.length_b   1.000
_cell.length_c   1.000
_cell.angle_alpha   90.00
_cell.angle_beta   90.00
_cell.angle_gamma   90.00
#
_symmetry.space_group_name_H-M   'P 1'
#
loop_
_entity.id
_entity.type
_entity.pdbx_description
1 polymer ?
#
loop_
_entity_poly.entity_id
_entity_poly.type
_entity_poly.pdbx_seq_one_letter_code
_entity_poly.pdbx_strand_id
1 'polypeptide(L)'
;MPLAAYGTPGGPEIVEPMKALLEKHDAVLMANHGVVTLGNHLMDAHFKMETVEHFAKIALTAHQLGGTKTLTGDQVQGLLELRSRFGITGRPGCDLTAAASASGADGSTNELVELITGQVLQHLKGQ
;
A
#
# COMPACT_ATOMS: atom_id res chain seq x y z
N MET A 1 2.12 0.51 0.29
CA MET A 1 1.75 1.28 -0.93
C MET A 1 0.68 2.29 -0.54
N PRO A 2 0.85 3.59 -0.82
CA PRO A 2 -0.10 4.63 -0.40
C PRO A 2 -1.38 4.57 -1.23
N LEU A 3 -2.46 5.08 -0.64
CA LEU A 3 -3.76 5.25 -1.27
C LEU A 3 -4.01 6.75 -1.47
N ALA A 4 -4.20 7.18 -2.72
CA ALA A 4 -4.67 8.51 -3.04
C ALA A 4 -6.18 8.62 -2.82
N ALA A 5 -6.62 9.77 -2.35
CA ALA A 5 -8.04 10.06 -2.20
C ALA A 5 -8.78 9.96 -3.55
N TYR A 6 -10.08 9.70 -3.47
CA TYR A 6 -10.93 9.68 -4.66
C TYR A 6 -10.92 11.04 -5.36
N GLY A 7 -10.86 10.99 -6.69
CA GLY A 7 -11.05 12.13 -7.58
C GLY A 7 -11.82 11.71 -8.82
N THR A 8 -12.64 12.61 -9.35
CA THR A 8 -13.42 12.35 -10.57
C THR A 8 -12.49 12.28 -11.79
N PRO A 9 -12.58 11.24 -12.64
CA PRO A 9 -11.78 11.12 -13.85
C PRO A 9 -12.02 12.29 -14.81
N GLY A 10 -10.93 12.74 -15.49
CA GLY A 10 -10.97 13.81 -16.48
C GLY A 10 -10.71 15.21 -15.95
N GLY A 11 -10.59 15.39 -14.63
CA GLY A 11 -10.28 16.65 -13.99
C GLY A 11 -8.99 16.64 -13.15
N PRO A 12 -8.58 17.77 -12.58
CA PRO A 12 -7.43 17.86 -11.68
C PRO A 12 -7.64 17.10 -10.37
N GLU A 13 -8.87 16.81 -10.00
CA GLU A 13 -9.27 16.17 -8.75
C GLU A 13 -8.69 14.76 -8.59
N ILE A 14 -8.45 14.04 -9.68
CA ILE A 14 -7.80 12.71 -9.65
C ILE A 14 -6.28 12.85 -9.58
N VAL A 15 -5.70 13.93 -10.13
CA VAL A 15 -4.25 14.13 -10.24
C VAL A 15 -3.67 14.71 -8.96
N GLU A 16 -4.35 15.71 -8.36
CA GLU A 16 -3.83 16.43 -7.20
C GLU A 16 -3.50 15.52 -6.00
N PRO A 17 -4.37 14.56 -5.58
CA PRO A 17 -4.05 13.68 -4.48
C PRO A 17 -2.85 12.75 -4.74
N MET A 18 -2.54 12.48 -6.00
CA MET A 18 -1.43 11.61 -6.38
C MET A 18 -0.08 12.32 -6.40
N LYS A 19 -0.02 13.62 -6.69
CA LYS A 19 1.24 14.35 -6.89
C LYS A 19 2.22 14.15 -5.74
N ALA A 20 1.82 14.48 -4.52
CA ALA A 20 2.68 14.36 -3.34
C ALA A 20 3.10 12.91 -3.04
N LEU A 21 2.25 11.94 -3.38
CA LEU A 21 2.54 10.53 -3.21
C LEU A 21 3.54 10.02 -4.25
N LEU A 22 3.40 10.46 -5.51
CA LEU A 22 4.26 10.08 -6.63
C LEU A 22 5.69 10.67 -6.53
N GLU A 23 5.90 11.71 -5.72
CA GLU A 23 7.24 12.20 -5.39
C GLU A 23 8.04 11.19 -4.57
N LYS A 24 7.38 10.37 -3.75
CA LYS A 24 8.00 9.46 -2.79
C LYS A 24 7.84 7.98 -3.15
N HIS A 25 6.88 7.65 -4.03
CA HIS A 25 6.50 6.28 -4.34
C HIS A 25 6.44 6.05 -5.85
N ASP A 26 6.88 4.87 -6.28
CA ASP A 26 6.78 4.43 -7.68
C ASP A 26 5.44 3.75 -8.00
N ALA A 27 4.64 3.44 -6.98
CA ALA A 27 3.32 2.85 -7.12
C ALA A 27 2.34 3.48 -6.11
N VAL A 28 1.17 3.87 -6.58
CA VAL A 28 0.10 4.50 -5.80
C VAL A 28 -1.23 3.85 -6.15
N LEU A 29 -2.00 3.46 -5.12
CA LEU A 29 -3.40 3.09 -5.27
C LEU A 29 -4.24 4.36 -5.42
N MET A 30 -5.20 4.33 -6.33
CA MET A 30 -6.23 5.36 -6.46
C MET A 30 -7.55 4.83 -5.96
N ALA A 31 -8.17 5.51 -5.00
CA ALA A 31 -9.47 5.10 -4.46
C ALA A 31 -10.49 4.89 -5.59
N ASN A 32 -11.08 3.71 -5.66
CA ASN A 32 -12.08 3.25 -6.63
C ASN A 32 -11.63 3.17 -8.11
N HIS A 33 -10.34 3.45 -8.43
CA HIS A 33 -9.88 3.47 -9.82
C HIS A 33 -8.80 2.43 -10.15
N GLY A 34 -8.03 1.98 -9.16
CA GLY A 34 -6.96 1.01 -9.38
C GLY A 34 -5.58 1.52 -9.01
N VAL A 35 -4.56 1.24 -9.82
CA VAL A 35 -3.14 1.52 -9.52
C VAL A 35 -2.50 2.36 -10.60
N VAL A 36 -1.63 3.28 -10.20
CA VAL A 36 -0.66 3.95 -11.07
C VAL A 36 0.75 3.52 -10.69
N THR A 37 1.58 3.21 -11.67
CA THR A 37 3.00 2.92 -11.49
C THR A 37 3.85 3.85 -12.33
N LEU A 38 5.03 4.21 -11.81
CA LEU A 38 6.02 5.04 -12.48
C LEU A 38 7.31 4.23 -12.71
N GLY A 39 7.94 4.47 -13.86
CA GLY A 39 9.22 3.87 -14.21
C GLY A 39 10.08 4.82 -15.04
N ASN A 40 11.37 4.48 -15.19
CA ASN A 40 12.29 5.21 -16.05
C ASN A 40 11.90 5.12 -17.53
N HIS A 41 11.19 4.08 -17.91
CA HIS A 41 10.59 3.83 -19.22
C HIS A 41 9.36 2.94 -19.06
N LEU A 42 8.59 2.78 -20.15
CA LEU A 42 7.31 2.06 -20.12
C LEU A 42 7.42 0.62 -19.58
N MET A 43 8.46 -0.12 -19.98
CA MET A 43 8.63 -1.50 -19.50
C MET A 43 8.96 -1.58 -18.01
N ASP A 44 9.71 -0.62 -17.46
CA ASP A 44 9.97 -0.55 -16.03
C ASP A 44 8.67 -0.29 -15.24
N ALA A 45 7.83 0.63 -15.72
CA ALA A 45 6.52 0.88 -15.12
C ALA A 45 5.61 -0.35 -15.23
N HIS A 46 5.64 -1.08 -16.36
CA HIS A 46 4.87 -2.29 -16.56
C HIS A 46 5.27 -3.41 -15.58
N PHE A 47 6.57 -3.68 -15.42
CA PHE A 47 7.05 -4.68 -14.45
C PHE A 47 6.68 -4.33 -13.00
N LYS A 48 6.69 -3.05 -12.67
CA LYS A 48 6.19 -2.59 -11.35
C LYS A 48 4.69 -2.85 -11.19
N MET A 49 3.90 -2.68 -12.25
CA MET A 49 2.46 -2.98 -12.24
C MET A 49 2.22 -4.47 -12.01
N GLU A 50 2.92 -5.36 -12.74
CA GLU A 50 2.84 -6.80 -12.54
C GLU A 50 3.22 -7.20 -11.11
N THR A 51 4.27 -6.58 -10.56
CA THR A 51 4.71 -6.81 -9.18
C THR A 51 3.62 -6.41 -8.19
N VAL A 52 2.98 -5.26 -8.37
CA VAL A 52 1.89 -4.78 -7.52
C VAL A 52 0.69 -5.73 -7.58
N GLU A 53 0.28 -6.16 -8.78
CA GLU A 53 -0.83 -7.09 -8.95
C GLU A 53 -0.55 -8.44 -8.27
N HIS A 54 0.64 -9.00 -8.51
CA HIS A 54 1.04 -10.27 -7.90
C HIS A 54 1.09 -10.17 -6.39
N PHE A 55 1.69 -9.11 -5.85
CA PHE A 55 1.76 -8.88 -4.42
C PHE A 55 0.38 -8.68 -3.79
N ALA A 56 -0.56 -8.03 -4.47
CA ALA A 56 -1.92 -7.87 -3.99
C ALA A 56 -2.64 -9.23 -3.83
N LYS A 57 -2.43 -10.16 -4.76
CA LYS A 57 -2.94 -11.55 -4.66
C LYS A 57 -2.33 -12.29 -3.47
N ILE A 58 -1.00 -12.17 -3.28
CA ILE A 58 -0.29 -12.77 -2.14
C ILE A 58 -0.82 -12.19 -0.83
N ALA A 59 -0.97 -10.87 -0.73
CA ALA A 59 -1.44 -10.20 0.47
C ALA A 59 -2.88 -10.60 0.82
N LEU A 60 -3.77 -10.70 -0.18
CA LEU A 60 -5.13 -11.19 0.01
C LEU A 60 -5.15 -12.62 0.53
N THR A 61 -4.37 -13.51 -0.08
CA THR A 61 -4.26 -14.91 0.36
C THR A 61 -3.71 -15.01 1.80
N ALA A 62 -2.66 -14.25 2.11
CA ALA A 62 -2.09 -14.20 3.45
C ALA A 62 -3.11 -13.69 4.48
N HIS A 63 -3.90 -12.69 4.12
CA HIS A 63 -4.96 -12.17 4.97
C HIS A 63 -6.04 -13.24 5.27
N GLN A 64 -6.44 -14.01 4.26
CA GLN A 64 -7.38 -15.12 4.41
C GLN A 64 -6.83 -16.26 5.29
N LEU A 65 -5.51 -16.44 5.32
CA LEU A 65 -4.81 -17.45 6.14
C LEU A 65 -4.46 -16.98 7.56
N GLY A 66 -4.95 -15.83 8.01
CA GLY A 66 -4.76 -15.35 9.37
C GLY A 66 -3.86 -14.10 9.47
N GLY A 67 -3.54 -13.46 8.36
CA GLY A 67 -2.84 -12.18 8.30
C GLY A 67 -1.38 -12.26 7.89
N THR A 68 -0.77 -11.08 7.74
CA THR A 68 0.65 -10.92 7.41
C THR A 68 1.43 -10.54 8.66
N LYS A 69 2.69 -10.97 8.74
CA LYS A 69 3.63 -10.48 9.77
C LYS A 69 4.38 -9.28 9.22
N THR A 70 4.32 -8.16 9.91
CA THR A 70 5.12 -6.97 9.59
C THR A 70 6.58 -7.20 9.97
N LEU A 71 7.48 -6.65 9.16
CA LEU A 71 8.90 -6.63 9.47
C LEU A 71 9.19 -5.64 10.60
N THR A 72 10.17 -5.96 11.44
CA THR A 72 10.69 -5.02 12.45
C THR A 72 11.48 -3.90 11.78
N GLY A 73 11.67 -2.77 12.49
CA GLY A 73 12.47 -1.66 12.00
C GLY A 73 13.89 -2.07 11.58
N ASP A 74 14.54 -2.92 12.37
CA ASP A 74 15.89 -3.43 12.08
C ASP A 74 15.93 -4.28 10.80
N GLN A 75 14.89 -5.11 10.59
CA GLN A 75 14.76 -5.89 9.36
C GLN A 75 14.56 -5.00 8.12
N VAL A 76 13.76 -3.94 8.25
CA VAL A 76 13.56 -2.95 7.17
C VAL A 76 14.87 -2.23 6.89
N GLN A 77 15.61 -1.81 7.92
CA GLN A 77 16.90 -1.15 7.77
C GLN A 77 17.91 -2.05 7.04
N GLY A 78 18.00 -3.32 7.41
CA GLY A 78 18.87 -4.29 6.71
C GLY A 78 18.51 -4.45 5.22
N LEU A 79 17.23 -4.41 4.87
CA LEU A 79 16.79 -4.45 3.47
C LEU A 79 17.17 -3.19 2.70
N LEU A 80 17.11 -2.01 3.32
CA LEU A 80 17.53 -0.75 2.70
C LEU A 80 19.04 -0.70 2.46
N GLU A 81 19.84 -1.25 3.37
CA GLU A 81 21.28 -1.40 3.19
C GLU A 81 21.63 -2.35 2.04
N LEU A 82 20.92 -3.49 1.95
CA LEU A 82 21.05 -4.41 0.81
C LEU A 82 20.67 -3.74 -0.50
N ARG A 83 19.57 -2.99 -0.52
CA ARG A 83 19.15 -2.21 -1.69
C ARG A 83 20.26 -1.27 -2.17
N SER A 84 20.88 -0.52 -1.25
CA SER A 84 22.00 0.38 -1.57
C SER A 84 23.19 -0.40 -2.13
N ARG A 85 23.55 -1.54 -1.51
CA ARG A 85 24.66 -2.39 -1.95
C ARG A 85 24.46 -2.93 -3.37
N PHE A 86 23.22 -3.28 -3.74
CA PHE A 86 22.89 -3.77 -5.07
C PHE A 86 22.65 -2.65 -6.09
N GLY A 87 22.82 -1.38 -5.73
CA GLY A 87 22.64 -0.25 -6.63
C GLY A 87 21.20 -0.12 -7.14
N ILE A 88 20.21 -0.64 -6.41
CA ILE A 88 18.81 -0.54 -6.81
C ILE A 88 18.37 0.91 -6.66
N THR A 89 18.16 1.56 -7.80
CA THR A 89 17.66 2.93 -7.89
C THR A 89 16.12 2.97 -7.81
N GLY A 90 15.55 4.13 -7.60
CA GLY A 90 14.11 4.35 -7.46
C GLY A 90 13.74 4.88 -6.07
N ARG A 91 12.47 5.17 -5.88
CA ARG A 91 11.99 5.71 -4.61
C ARG A 91 11.85 4.60 -3.57
N PRO A 92 12.39 4.74 -2.34
CA PRO A 92 12.35 3.67 -1.35
C PRO A 92 10.93 3.31 -0.89
N GLY A 93 9.98 4.23 -1.00
CA GLY A 93 8.57 3.98 -0.65
C GLY A 93 8.30 3.68 0.82
N CYS A 94 9.32 3.57 1.65
CA CYS A 94 9.22 3.33 3.07
C CYS A 94 9.55 4.60 3.83
N ASP A 95 8.60 5.11 4.60
CA ASP A 95 8.87 6.12 5.62
C ASP A 95 9.26 5.38 6.90
N LEU A 96 10.58 5.34 7.18
CA LEU A 96 11.12 4.61 8.35
C LEU A 96 10.59 5.15 9.68
N THR A 97 10.17 6.42 9.70
CA THR A 97 9.54 7.03 10.87
C THR A 97 8.14 6.47 11.13
N ALA A 98 7.40 6.11 10.09
CA ALA A 98 6.09 5.48 10.20
C ALA A 98 6.18 4.00 10.61
N ALA A 99 7.22 3.27 10.19
CA ALA A 99 7.42 1.87 10.58
C ALA A 99 7.78 1.74 12.07
N ALA A 100 8.51 2.70 12.64
CA ALA A 100 8.85 2.72 14.06
C ALA A 100 7.64 3.02 14.96
N SER A 101 6.66 3.79 14.46
CA SER A 101 5.42 4.11 15.19
C SER A 101 4.33 3.02 15.05
N ALA A 102 4.39 2.20 14.00
CA ALA A 102 3.43 1.11 13.77
C ALA A 102 3.68 -0.12 14.65
N SER A 103 4.84 -0.25 15.28
CA SER A 103 5.12 -1.34 16.24
C SER A 103 4.33 -1.22 17.56
N GLY A 104 3.55 -0.15 17.75
CA GLY A 104 2.68 0.07 18.91
C GLY A 104 1.17 0.03 18.63
N ALA A 105 0.73 -0.20 17.38
CA ALA A 105 -0.67 -0.09 17.00
C ALA A 105 -1.30 -1.44 16.58
N ASP A 106 -1.20 -2.44 17.45
CA ASP A 106 -1.90 -3.73 17.26
C ASP A 106 -3.41 -3.68 17.63
N GLY A 107 -3.90 -2.52 18.10
CA GLY A 107 -5.28 -2.33 18.52
C GLY A 107 -6.24 -1.78 17.45
N SER A 108 -5.73 -0.98 16.51
CA SER A 108 -6.60 -0.17 15.62
C SER A 108 -7.20 -0.96 14.45
N THR A 109 -6.50 -1.98 13.97
CA THR A 109 -6.98 -2.78 12.82
C THR A 109 -8.09 -3.75 13.23
N ASN A 110 -8.04 -4.32 14.43
CA ASN A 110 -9.08 -5.19 14.96
C ASN A 110 -10.37 -4.40 15.23
N GLU A 111 -10.27 -3.18 15.75
CA GLU A 111 -11.42 -2.33 16.01
C GLU A 111 -12.18 -1.95 14.72
N LEU A 112 -11.43 -1.67 13.64
CA LEU A 112 -12.02 -1.36 12.33
C LEU A 112 -12.69 -2.60 11.70
N VAL A 113 -12.06 -3.76 11.81
CA VAL A 113 -12.60 -5.04 11.33
C VAL A 113 -13.85 -5.42 12.13
N GLU A 114 -13.87 -5.25 13.44
CA GLU A 114 -15.06 -5.49 14.28
C GLU A 114 -16.20 -4.51 13.96
N LEU A 115 -15.88 -3.23 13.73
CA LEU A 115 -16.88 -2.22 13.35
C LEU A 115 -17.53 -2.57 11.99
N ILE A 116 -16.74 -2.89 10.97
CA ILE A 116 -17.22 -3.25 9.63
C ILE A 116 -18.01 -4.57 9.69
N THR A 117 -17.49 -5.58 10.39
CA THR A 117 -18.16 -6.88 10.55
C THR A 117 -19.48 -6.71 11.29
N GLY A 118 -19.52 -5.89 12.34
CA GLY A 118 -20.74 -5.58 13.08
C GLY A 118 -21.81 -4.89 12.21
N GLN A 119 -21.43 -3.95 11.37
CA GLN A 119 -22.35 -3.27 10.45
C GLN A 119 -22.91 -4.20 9.38
N VAL A 120 -22.06 -5.05 8.80
CA VAL A 120 -22.50 -6.06 7.79
C VAL A 120 -23.45 -7.07 8.40
N LEU A 121 -23.17 -7.59 9.61
CA LEU A 121 -24.04 -8.54 10.31
C LEU A 121 -25.38 -7.91 10.74
N GLN A 122 -25.42 -6.64 11.09
CA GLN A 122 -26.68 -5.94 11.36
C GLN A 122 -27.54 -5.78 10.11
N HIS A 123 -26.92 -5.51 8.96
CA HIS A 123 -27.64 -5.37 7.69
C HIS A 123 -28.24 -6.70 7.20
N LEU A 124 -27.54 -7.82 7.47
CA LEU A 124 -28.01 -9.16 7.09
C LEU A 124 -29.12 -9.71 8.01
N LYS A 125 -29.23 -9.21 9.25
CA LYS A 125 -30.30 -9.62 10.19
C LYS A 125 -31.59 -8.80 10.07
N GLY A 126 -31.57 -7.74 9.26
CA GLY A 126 -32.72 -6.84 9.04
C GLY A 126 -33.53 -7.14 7.78
N GLN A 127 -33.25 -8.25 7.08
CA GLN A 127 -34.05 -8.81 5.99
C GLN A 127 -34.62 -10.16 6.45
#